data_dfb0cb2269b8b717b419d1ac4ef2d99b
#
_entry.id   dfb0cb2269b8b717b419d1ac4ef2d99b
#
_cell.length_a   1.000
_cell.length_b   1.000
_cell.length_c   1.000
_cell.angle_alpha   90.00
_cell.angle_beta   90.00
_cell.angle_gamma   90.00
#
_symmetry.space_group_name_H-M   'P 1'
#
loop_
_entity.id
_entity.type
_entity.pdbx_description
1 polymer ?
#
loop_
_entity_poly.entity_id
_entity_poly.type
_entity_poly.pdbx_seq_one_letter_code
_entity_poly.pdbx_strand_id
1 'polypeptide(L)' 'MDPNAALAAMNAAIADGDCTQARDIAFGLIDWLDRGGFPPAGLTPAEARTAALAVMDE' A
#
# COMPACT_ATOMS: atom_id res chain seq x y z
N MET A 1 -5.11 -1.60 11.53
CA MET A 1 -4.97 -2.00 10.12
C MET A 1 -4.08 -3.25 10.00
N ASP A 2 -4.35 -4.09 9.03
CA ASP A 2 -3.45 -5.20 8.69
C ASP A 2 -2.68 -4.82 7.41
N PRO A 3 -1.40 -4.47 7.51
CA PRO A 3 -0.64 -4.03 6.33
C PRO A 3 -0.47 -5.13 5.29
N ASN A 4 -0.48 -6.40 5.69
CA ASN A 4 -0.42 -7.52 4.74
C ASN A 4 -1.70 -7.58 3.90
N ALA A 5 -2.85 -7.43 4.54
CA ALA A 5 -4.14 -7.40 3.84
C ALA A 5 -4.23 -6.15 2.95
N ALA A 6 -3.74 -5.01 3.43
CA ALA A 6 -3.74 -3.78 2.64
C ALA A 6 -2.90 -3.92 1.37
N LEU A 7 -1.71 -4.49 1.48
CA LEU A 7 -0.85 -4.71 0.33
C LEU A 7 -1.49 -5.67 -0.68
N ALA A 8 -2.07 -6.77 -0.19
CA ALA A 8 -2.74 -7.73 -1.05
C ALA A 8 -3.93 -7.10 -1.79
N ALA A 9 -4.73 -6.30 -1.07
CA ALA A 9 -5.87 -5.62 -1.67
C ALA A 9 -5.43 -4.56 -2.71
N MET A 10 -4.35 -3.85 -2.42
CA MET A 10 -3.79 -2.87 -3.36
C MET A 10 -3.34 -3.56 -4.66
N ASN A 11 -2.62 -4.68 -4.53
CA ASN A 11 -2.15 -5.43 -5.69
C ASN A 11 -3.31 -6.02 -6.48
N ALA A 12 -4.35 -6.50 -5.81
CA ALA A 12 -5.55 -7.01 -6.47
C ALA A 12 -6.28 -5.91 -7.25
N ALA A 13 -6.38 -4.72 -6.67
CA ALA A 13 -7.00 -3.58 -7.33
C ALA A 13 -6.21 -3.17 -8.58
N ILE A 14 -4.89 -3.19 -8.51
CA ILE A 14 -4.03 -2.91 -9.67
C ILE A 14 -4.28 -3.95 -10.77
N ALA A 15 -4.35 -5.22 -10.42
CA ALA A 15 -4.57 -6.29 -11.38
C ALA A 15 -5.95 -6.18 -12.05
N ASP A 16 -6.95 -5.66 -11.32
CA ASP A 16 -8.29 -5.44 -11.84
C ASP A 16 -8.43 -4.14 -12.65
N GLY A 17 -7.37 -3.33 -12.70
CA GLY A 17 -7.43 -2.02 -13.35
C GLY A 17 -8.18 -0.96 -12.57
N ASP A 18 -8.42 -1.20 -11.28
CA ASP A 18 -9.13 -0.26 -10.40
C ASP A 18 -8.13 0.69 -9.74
N CYS A 19 -7.69 1.68 -10.50
CA CYS A 19 -6.69 2.63 -10.01
C CYS A 19 -7.18 3.48 -8.85
N THR A 20 -8.47 3.79 -8.80
CA THR A 20 -9.04 4.59 -7.71
C THR A 20 -8.93 3.84 -6.40
N GLN A 21 -9.35 2.59 -6.39
CA GLN A 21 -9.27 1.78 -5.18
C GLN A 21 -7.83 1.51 -4.78
N ALA A 22 -6.96 1.25 -5.74
CA ALA A 22 -5.54 1.03 -5.47
C ALA A 22 -4.91 2.25 -4.80
N ARG A 23 -5.24 3.46 -5.26
CA ARG A 23 -4.75 4.70 -4.65
C ARG A 23 -5.27 4.91 -3.24
N ASP A 24 -6.55 4.63 -3.01
CA ASP A 24 -7.13 4.75 -1.67
C ASP A 24 -6.42 3.84 -0.67
N ILE A 25 -6.16 2.61 -1.07
CA ILE A 25 -5.45 1.64 -0.24
C ILE A 25 -4.01 2.09 -0.02
N ALA A 26 -3.33 2.54 -1.09
CA ALA A 26 -1.95 3.02 -1.01
C ALA A 26 -1.84 4.21 -0.06
N PHE A 27 -2.76 5.15 -0.11
CA PHE A 27 -2.80 6.29 0.80
C PHE A 27 -2.93 5.84 2.25
N GLY A 28 -3.85 4.90 2.52
CA GLY A 28 -4.02 4.35 3.85
C GLY A 28 -2.77 3.63 4.36
N LEU A 29 -2.09 2.91 3.49
CA LEU A 29 -0.86 2.21 3.84
C LEU A 29 0.27 3.20 4.18
N ILE A 30 0.42 4.27 3.40
CA ILE A 30 1.42 5.31 3.67
C ILE A 30 1.12 5.98 5.01
N ASP A 31 -0.14 6.33 5.27
CA ASP A 31 -0.54 6.93 6.54
C ASP A 31 -0.22 6.01 7.72
N TRP A 32 -0.49 4.72 7.56
CA TRP A 32 -0.17 3.72 8.56
C TRP A 32 1.33 3.69 8.88
N LEU A 33 2.17 3.70 7.85
CA LEU A 33 3.63 3.69 8.00
C LEU A 33 4.13 4.99 8.65
N ASP A 34 3.53 6.12 8.30
CA ASP A 34 3.90 7.42 8.87
C ASP A 34 3.58 7.52 10.37
N ARG A 35 2.61 6.75 10.83
CA ARG A 35 2.26 6.68 12.26
C ARG A 35 3.14 5.70 13.03
N GLY A 36 4.12 5.10 12.38
CA GLY A 36 4.98 4.11 12.99
C GLY A 36 4.44 2.70 12.94
N GLY A 37 3.45 2.43 12.07
CA GLY A 37 2.92 1.09 11.88
C GLY A 37 3.94 0.14 11.26
N PHE A 38 3.82 -1.14 11.57
CA PHE A 38 4.75 -2.14 11.03
C PHE A 38 4.45 -2.38 9.53
N PRO A 39 5.48 -2.68 8.72
CA PRO A 39 5.30 -2.92 7.29
C PRO A 39 4.73 -4.31 7.01
N PRO A 40 4.22 -4.54 5.78
CA PRO A 40 3.85 -5.89 5.37
C PRO A 40 5.01 -6.87 5.51
N ALA A 41 4.71 -8.14 5.71
CA ALA A 41 5.72 -9.17 5.84
C ALA A 41 6.63 -9.22 4.60
N GLY A 42 7.93 -9.33 4.83
CA GLY A 42 8.92 -9.39 3.75
C GLY A 42 9.38 -8.04 3.22
N LEU A 43 8.79 -6.93 3.70
CA LEU A 43 9.18 -5.59 3.26
C LEU A 43 9.67 -4.76 4.44
N THR A 44 10.60 -3.86 4.17
CA THR A 44 10.96 -2.79 5.10
C THR A 44 9.92 -1.67 4.98
N PRO A 45 9.82 -0.77 5.98
CA PRO A 45 8.94 0.41 5.85
C PRO A 45 9.23 1.22 4.58
N ALA A 46 10.49 1.39 4.23
CA ALA A 46 10.88 2.13 3.03
C ALA A 46 10.41 1.43 1.75
N GLU A 47 10.53 0.10 1.69
CA GLU A 47 10.07 -0.67 0.54
C GLU A 47 8.55 -0.62 0.39
N ALA A 48 7.82 -0.74 1.48
CA ALA A 48 6.36 -0.65 1.48
C ALA A 48 5.90 0.74 1.04
N ARG A 49 6.56 1.80 1.53
CA ARG A 49 6.26 3.17 1.13
C ARG A 49 6.51 3.37 -0.37
N THR A 50 7.62 2.86 -0.87
CA THR A 50 7.96 2.97 -2.30
C THR A 50 6.90 2.30 -3.15
N ALA A 51 6.44 1.11 -2.76
CA ALA A 51 5.39 0.39 -3.49
C ALA A 51 4.09 1.18 -3.53
N ALA A 52 3.68 1.76 -2.38
CA ALA A 52 2.46 2.55 -2.29
C ALA A 52 2.57 3.85 -3.10
N LEU A 53 3.71 4.53 -3.03
CA LEU A 53 3.94 5.77 -3.78
C LEU A 53 3.91 5.52 -5.29
N ALA A 54 4.42 4.39 -5.75
CA ALA A 54 4.38 4.04 -7.17
C ALA A 54 2.94 3.94 -7.69
N VAL A 55 2.02 3.43 -6.87
CA VAL A 55 0.60 3.36 -7.22
C VAL A 55 -0.02 4.75 -7.29
N MET A 56 0.35 5.63 -6.38
CA MET A 56 -0.21 6.99 -6.32
C MET A 56 0.32 7.88 -7.43
N ASP A 57 1.45 7.53 -8.02
CA ASP A 57 2.13 8.34 -9.02
C ASP A 57 1.60 8.09 -10.44
N GLU A 58 0.64 7.20 -10.59
CA GLU A 58 0.02 6.91 -11.88
C GLU A 58 -1.19 7.85 -12.18
#